data_b4578258096c502dbb024785afaa93fe
#
_entry.id   b4578258096c502dbb024785afaa93fe
#
_cell.length_a   1.000
_cell.length_b   1.000
_cell.length_c   1.000
_cell.angle_alpha   90.00
_cell.angle_beta   90.00
_cell.angle_gamma   90.00
#
_symmetry.space_group_name_H-M   'P 1'
#
loop_
_entity.id
_entity.type
_entity.pdbx_description
1 polymer ?
#
loop_
_entity_poly.entity_id
_entity_poly.type
_entity_poly.pdbx_seq_one_letter_code
_entity_poly.pdbx_strand_id
1 'polypeptide(L)'
;MKTLKVIVYKAGKGISAHLPEVDGFVIASASMERLRKELTEGLQFHLEGLYPEERKTWMNEPFDFEYVFQDIPSLVEGYNGIINQSSLARISGINESQMRQYALGLKKPGKKITARIEEGLKRYADELRSITFS
;
A
#
# COMPACT_ATOMS: atom_id res chain seq x y z
N MET A 1 -17.18 7.82 7.62
CA MET A 1 -16.37 6.63 7.99
C MET A 1 -14.93 7.04 8.22
N LYS A 2 -14.33 6.54 9.27
CA LYS A 2 -12.93 6.80 9.58
C LYS A 2 -12.02 6.09 8.59
N THR A 3 -11.03 6.79 8.03
CA THR A 3 -10.01 6.20 7.16
C THR A 3 -8.69 6.15 7.90
N LEU A 4 -8.14 4.95 8.02
CA LEU A 4 -6.85 4.72 8.65
C LEU A 4 -5.75 4.62 7.61
N LYS A 5 -4.68 5.36 7.79
CA LYS A 5 -3.50 5.22 6.93
C LYS A 5 -2.71 3.99 7.34
N VAL A 6 -2.37 3.19 6.36
CA VAL A 6 -1.52 2.01 6.50
C VAL A 6 -0.23 2.31 5.77
N ILE A 7 0.84 2.52 6.51
CA ILE A 7 2.14 2.85 5.93
C ILE A 7 2.85 1.54 5.59
N VAL A 8 3.05 1.30 4.30
CA VAL A 8 3.64 0.05 3.79
C VAL A 8 5.08 0.28 3.36
N TYR A 9 5.98 -0.60 3.77
CA TYR A 9 7.39 -0.50 3.42
C TYR A 9 8.00 -1.87 3.19
N LYS A 10 9.02 -1.90 2.34
CA LYS A 10 9.75 -3.13 2.03
C LYS A 10 10.53 -3.58 3.25
N ALA A 11 10.46 -4.88 3.56
CA ALA A 11 11.18 -5.49 4.66
C ALA A 11 11.68 -6.87 4.23
N GLY A 12 12.95 -6.96 3.89
CA GLY A 12 13.52 -8.21 3.37
C GLY A 12 12.85 -8.64 2.08
N LYS A 13 12.37 -9.87 2.04
CA LYS A 13 11.65 -10.45 0.89
C LYS A 13 10.14 -10.27 1.00
N GLY A 14 9.68 -9.31 1.73
CA GLY A 14 8.27 -9.07 1.90
C GLY A 14 8.05 -7.61 2.23
N ILE A 15 6.91 -7.36 2.85
CA ILE A 15 6.52 -6.01 3.25
C ILE A 15 6.09 -6.02 4.70
N SER A 16 6.21 -4.86 5.34
CA SER A 16 5.66 -4.61 6.66
C SER A 16 4.80 -3.38 6.60
N ALA A 17 3.91 -3.25 7.55
CA ALA A 17 3.04 -2.09 7.63
C ALA A 17 2.78 -1.73 9.08
N HIS A 18 2.59 -0.44 9.32
CA HIS A 18 2.13 0.05 10.61
C HIS A 18 1.04 1.11 10.39
N LEU A 19 0.24 1.31 11.40
CA LEU A 19 -0.81 2.33 11.39
C LEU A 19 -0.43 3.40 12.40
N PRO A 20 -0.17 4.65 11.95
CA PRO A 20 0.24 5.72 12.87
C PRO A 20 -0.76 5.99 14.00
N GLU A 21 -2.05 5.70 13.77
CA GLU A 21 -3.08 5.93 14.77
C GLU A 21 -3.30 4.75 15.73
N VAL A 22 -2.55 3.66 15.56
CA VAL A 22 -2.67 2.46 16.41
C VAL A 22 -1.30 2.09 16.95
N ASP A 23 -1.03 2.52 18.18
CA ASP A 23 0.26 2.28 18.81
C ASP A 23 0.53 0.79 18.97
N GLY A 24 1.77 0.40 18.68
CA GLY A 24 2.23 -0.96 18.90
C GLY A 24 1.75 -1.99 17.88
N PHE A 25 0.99 -1.57 16.86
CA PHE A 25 0.50 -2.48 15.83
C PHE A 25 1.40 -2.46 14.61
N VAL A 26 2.03 -3.58 14.30
CA VAL A 26 2.85 -3.79 13.10
C VAL A 26 2.47 -5.15 12.53
N ILE A 27 2.37 -5.23 11.20
CA ILE A 27 2.07 -6.48 10.52
C ILE A 27 3.06 -6.68 9.37
N ALA A 28 3.51 -7.91 9.19
CA ALA A 28 4.42 -8.29 8.10
C ALA A 28 3.73 -9.32 7.23
N SER A 29 3.98 -9.28 5.93
CA SER A 29 3.39 -10.22 5.00
C SER A 29 4.27 -10.39 3.76
N ALA A 30 4.06 -11.48 3.03
CA ALA A 30 4.81 -11.76 1.82
C ALA A 30 4.34 -10.90 0.63
N SER A 31 3.11 -10.43 0.63
CA SER A 31 2.52 -9.66 -0.48
C SER A 31 1.39 -8.77 0.01
N MET A 32 1.02 -7.81 -0.83
CA MET A 32 -0.14 -6.95 -0.54
C MET A 32 -1.44 -7.73 -0.50
N GLU A 33 -1.59 -8.74 -1.33
CA GLU A 33 -2.79 -9.57 -1.30
C GLU A 33 -2.99 -10.20 0.07
N ARG A 34 -1.93 -10.78 0.63
CA ARG A 34 -2.00 -11.39 1.96
C ARG A 34 -2.13 -10.34 3.06
N LEU A 35 -1.43 -9.24 2.93
CA LEU A 35 -1.50 -8.17 3.92
C LEU A 35 -2.93 -7.64 4.05
N ARG A 36 -3.62 -7.42 2.93
CA ARG A 36 -5.01 -6.94 2.95
C ARG A 36 -5.95 -7.90 3.65
N LYS A 37 -5.74 -9.21 3.47
CA LYS A 37 -6.55 -10.24 4.13
C LYS A 37 -6.27 -10.31 5.63
N GLU A 38 -5.00 -10.25 5.99
CA GLU A 38 -4.57 -10.43 7.38
C GLU A 38 -4.75 -9.17 8.23
N LEU A 39 -4.76 -8.00 7.61
CA LEU A 39 -4.81 -6.72 8.31
C LEU A 39 -6.07 -6.56 9.16
N THR A 40 -7.22 -6.87 8.60
CA THR A 40 -8.50 -6.68 9.30
C THR A 40 -8.57 -7.54 10.55
N GLU A 41 -8.21 -8.82 10.44
CA GLU A 41 -8.23 -9.73 11.59
C GLU A 41 -7.17 -9.36 12.62
N GLY A 42 -5.96 -9.05 12.15
CA GLY A 42 -4.86 -8.68 13.03
C GLY A 42 -5.14 -7.41 13.81
N LEU A 43 -5.70 -6.41 13.14
CA LEU A 43 -6.05 -5.16 13.79
C LEU A 43 -7.18 -5.36 14.81
N GLN A 44 -8.21 -6.13 14.43
CA GLN A 44 -9.32 -6.42 15.33
C GLN A 44 -8.83 -7.12 16.59
N PHE A 45 -7.98 -8.12 16.43
CA PHE A 45 -7.37 -8.82 17.56
C PHE A 45 -6.59 -7.87 18.47
N HIS A 46 -5.80 -6.97 17.87
CA HIS A 46 -5.02 -5.99 18.61
C HIS A 46 -5.92 -5.05 19.41
N LEU A 47 -6.98 -4.55 18.77
CA LEU A 47 -7.91 -3.61 19.42
C LEU A 47 -8.69 -4.27 20.56
N GLU A 48 -9.05 -5.54 20.42
CA GLU A 48 -9.74 -6.29 21.48
C GLU A 48 -8.85 -6.50 22.69
N GLY A 49 -7.53 -6.53 22.51
CA GLY A 49 -6.59 -6.67 23.61
C GLY A 49 -6.27 -5.39 24.36
N LEU A 50 -6.79 -4.25 23.93
CA LEU A 50 -6.54 -2.98 24.60
C LEU A 50 -7.34 -2.84 25.89
N TYR A 51 -6.72 -2.21 26.89
CA TYR A 51 -7.44 -1.83 28.11
C TYR A 51 -8.47 -0.73 27.79
N PRO A 52 -9.55 -0.63 28.59
CA PRO A 52 -10.60 0.37 28.33
C PRO A 52 -10.07 1.80 28.19
N GLU A 53 -9.07 2.18 28.99
CA GLU A 53 -8.49 3.51 28.95
C GLU A 53 -7.65 3.78 27.71
N GLU A 54 -7.25 2.73 26.98
CA GLU A 54 -6.49 2.86 25.74
C GLU A 54 -7.39 2.96 24.51
N ARG A 55 -8.67 2.61 24.66
CA ARG A 55 -9.60 2.58 23.53
C ARG A 55 -10.08 3.97 23.18
N LYS A 56 -10.17 4.24 21.88
CA LYS A 56 -10.70 5.48 21.32
C LYS A 56 -12.08 5.21 20.71
N THR A 57 -12.88 6.24 20.63
CA THR A 57 -14.27 6.13 20.15
C THR A 57 -14.37 5.47 18.78
N TRP A 58 -13.50 5.86 17.85
CA TRP A 58 -13.54 5.34 16.48
C TRP A 58 -13.30 3.84 16.39
N MET A 59 -12.66 3.23 17.38
CA MET A 59 -12.36 1.79 17.39
C MET A 59 -13.59 0.90 17.44
N ASN A 60 -14.74 1.47 17.84
CA ASN A 60 -16.01 0.76 17.89
C ASN A 60 -16.89 1.06 16.68
N GLU A 61 -16.40 1.87 15.74
CA GLU A 61 -17.15 2.29 14.55
C GLU A 61 -16.51 1.69 13.29
N PRO A 62 -17.25 1.62 12.18
CA PRO A 62 -16.68 1.17 10.93
C PRO A 62 -15.54 2.07 10.45
N PHE A 63 -14.51 1.47 9.89
CA PHE A 63 -13.40 2.22 9.30
C PHE A 63 -12.91 1.51 8.03
N ASP A 64 -12.20 2.24 7.19
CA ASP A 64 -11.55 1.69 6.01
C ASP A 64 -10.07 2.05 6.01
N PHE A 65 -9.33 1.61 5.00
CA PHE A 65 -7.88 1.77 4.93
C PHE A 65 -7.46 2.52 3.69
N GLU A 66 -6.44 3.37 3.86
CA GLU A 66 -5.71 4.00 2.77
C GLU A 66 -4.28 3.47 2.86
N TYR A 67 -3.81 2.82 1.80
CA TYR A 67 -2.47 2.24 1.78
C TYR A 67 -1.48 3.25 1.22
N VAL A 68 -0.52 3.65 2.05
CA VAL A 68 0.49 4.63 1.69
C VAL A 68 1.84 3.93 1.62
N PHE A 69 2.39 3.80 0.41
CA PHE A 69 3.68 3.16 0.22
C PHE A 69 4.81 4.15 0.47
N GLN A 70 5.78 3.73 1.26
CA GLN A 70 6.92 4.56 1.64
C GLN A 70 7.74 4.99 0.41
N ASP A 71 7.89 4.10 -0.57
CA ASP A 71 8.68 4.33 -1.77
C ASP A 71 8.27 3.37 -2.89
N ILE A 72 8.87 3.53 -4.06
CA ILE A 72 8.59 2.67 -5.21
C ILE A 72 9.06 1.23 -4.99
N PRO A 73 10.25 0.98 -4.39
CA PRO A 73 10.63 -0.41 -4.07
C PRO A 73 9.59 -1.15 -3.24
N SER A 74 8.95 -0.47 -2.29
CA SER A 74 7.89 -1.07 -1.46
C SER A 74 6.66 -1.45 -2.28
N LEU A 75 6.27 -0.60 -3.22
CA LEU A 75 5.15 -0.88 -4.12
C LEU A 75 5.44 -2.11 -4.99
N VAL A 76 6.61 -2.16 -5.60
CA VAL A 76 7.02 -3.27 -6.47
C VAL A 76 7.12 -4.57 -5.67
N GLU A 77 7.67 -4.53 -4.47
CA GLU A 77 7.75 -5.71 -3.60
C GLU A 77 6.37 -6.20 -3.18
N GLY A 78 5.49 -5.29 -2.79
CA GLY A 78 4.14 -5.65 -2.34
C GLY A 78 3.29 -6.27 -3.43
N TYR A 79 3.49 -5.85 -4.67
CA TYR A 79 2.76 -6.36 -5.83
C TYR A 79 3.65 -7.17 -6.77
N ASN A 80 4.66 -7.84 -6.21
CA ASN A 80 5.58 -8.68 -6.98
C ASN A 80 4.80 -9.72 -7.80
N GLY A 81 5.15 -9.81 -9.09
CA GLY A 81 4.46 -10.69 -10.02
C GLY A 81 3.22 -10.08 -10.68
N ILE A 82 2.77 -8.93 -10.22
CA ILE A 82 1.61 -8.22 -10.78
C ILE A 82 2.03 -6.89 -11.36
N ILE A 83 2.76 -6.08 -10.58
CA ILE A 83 3.27 -4.78 -11.02
C ILE A 83 4.79 -4.86 -11.00
N ASN A 84 5.42 -4.61 -12.16
CA ASN A 84 6.87 -4.53 -12.26
C ASN A 84 7.28 -3.15 -12.75
N GLN A 85 8.58 -2.89 -12.78
CA GLN A 85 9.08 -1.56 -13.17
C GLN A 85 8.68 -1.17 -14.60
N SER A 86 8.70 -2.13 -15.54
CA SER A 86 8.34 -1.85 -16.93
C SER A 86 6.85 -1.49 -17.08
N SER A 87 5.98 -2.26 -16.45
CA SER A 87 4.53 -1.98 -16.49
C SER A 87 4.23 -0.66 -15.78
N LEU A 88 4.87 -0.41 -14.66
CA LEU A 88 4.67 0.84 -13.91
C LEU A 88 5.12 2.06 -14.72
N ALA A 89 6.24 1.94 -15.43
CA ALA A 89 6.72 2.99 -16.33
C ALA A 89 5.69 3.30 -17.43
N ARG A 90 5.12 2.25 -18.03
CA ARG A 90 4.14 2.40 -19.10
C ARG A 90 2.85 3.07 -18.63
N ILE A 91 2.26 2.59 -17.55
CA ILE A 91 1.01 3.19 -17.06
C ILE A 91 1.20 4.60 -16.51
N SER A 92 2.41 4.93 -16.04
CA SER A 92 2.72 6.26 -15.50
C SER A 92 3.21 7.23 -16.57
N GLY A 93 3.54 6.74 -17.76
CA GLY A 93 4.12 7.57 -18.81
C GLY A 93 5.52 8.07 -18.46
N ILE A 94 6.28 7.29 -17.71
CA ILE A 94 7.63 7.63 -17.29
C ILE A 94 8.63 6.77 -18.05
N ASN A 95 9.78 7.35 -18.39
CA ASN A 95 10.86 6.64 -19.07
C ASN A 95 11.27 5.40 -18.26
N GLU A 96 11.44 4.26 -18.93
CA GLU A 96 11.74 2.99 -18.27
C GLU A 96 13.07 3.02 -17.52
N SER A 97 14.08 3.66 -18.06
CA SER A 97 15.38 3.81 -17.40
C SER A 97 15.26 4.62 -16.11
N GLN A 98 14.46 5.68 -16.14
CA GLN A 98 14.18 6.50 -14.96
C GLN A 98 13.39 5.71 -13.91
N MET A 99 12.37 4.99 -14.34
CA MET A 99 11.57 4.17 -13.43
C MET A 99 12.43 3.08 -12.77
N ARG A 100 13.37 2.51 -13.49
CA ARG A 100 14.29 1.51 -12.94
C ARG A 100 15.08 2.06 -11.77
N GLN A 101 15.54 3.31 -11.86
CA GLN A 101 16.27 3.95 -10.77
C GLN A 101 15.38 4.12 -9.53
N TYR A 102 14.12 4.46 -9.72
CA TYR A 102 13.16 4.55 -8.63
C TYR A 102 12.85 3.17 -8.03
N ALA A 103 12.65 2.17 -8.88
CA ALA A 103 12.32 0.81 -8.43
C ALA A 103 13.47 0.15 -7.66
N LEU A 104 14.70 0.51 -7.98
CA LEU A 104 15.89 0.02 -7.29
C LEU A 104 16.25 0.86 -6.05
N GLY A 105 15.52 1.95 -5.81
CA GLY A 105 15.80 2.82 -4.68
C GLY A 105 17.02 3.72 -4.87
N LEU A 106 17.56 3.81 -6.09
CA LEU A 106 18.74 4.64 -6.39
C LEU A 106 18.41 6.13 -6.43
N LYS A 107 17.17 6.44 -6.79
CA LYS A 107 16.65 7.81 -6.80
C LYS A 107 15.25 7.81 -6.20
N LYS A 108 14.89 8.92 -5.56
CA LYS A 108 13.55 9.11 -5.01
C LYS A 108 12.78 10.07 -5.92
N PRO A 109 11.59 9.70 -6.39
CA PRO A 109 10.80 10.57 -7.25
C PRO A 109 10.29 11.79 -6.47
N GLY A 110 10.25 12.94 -7.14
CA GLY A 110 9.63 14.13 -6.59
C GLY A 110 8.11 14.08 -6.67
N LYS A 111 7.46 15.12 -6.16
CA LYS A 111 6.00 15.19 -6.09
C LYS A 111 5.30 15.05 -7.44
N LYS A 112 5.86 15.66 -8.50
CA LYS A 112 5.29 15.59 -9.84
C LYS A 112 5.27 14.16 -10.38
N ILE A 113 6.38 13.46 -10.22
CA ILE A 113 6.51 12.08 -10.68
C ILE A 113 5.61 11.16 -9.87
N THR A 114 5.59 11.34 -8.55
CA THR A 114 4.73 10.56 -7.66
C THR A 114 3.26 10.72 -8.05
N ALA A 115 2.83 11.96 -8.34
CA ALA A 115 1.46 12.22 -8.77
C ALA A 115 1.13 11.53 -10.10
N ARG A 116 2.08 11.50 -11.05
CA ARG A 116 1.90 10.81 -12.33
C ARG A 116 1.74 9.30 -12.13
N ILE A 117 2.51 8.73 -11.21
CA ILE A 117 2.41 7.30 -10.89
C ILE A 117 1.04 6.99 -10.31
N GLU A 118 0.60 7.75 -9.31
CA GLU A 118 -0.70 7.58 -8.68
C GLU A 118 -1.84 7.71 -9.69
N GLU A 119 -1.79 8.74 -10.54
CA GLU A 119 -2.79 8.96 -11.56
C GLU A 119 -2.83 7.82 -12.58
N GLY A 120 -1.65 7.34 -12.99
CA GLY A 120 -1.54 6.22 -13.91
C GLY A 120 -2.16 4.95 -13.36
N LEU A 121 -1.90 4.64 -12.09
CA LEU A 121 -2.48 3.48 -11.42
C LEU A 121 -4.00 3.57 -11.36
N LYS A 122 -4.53 4.73 -10.99
CA LYS A 122 -5.99 4.94 -10.90
C LYS A 122 -6.66 4.84 -12.25
N ARG A 123 -6.07 5.44 -13.28
CA ARG A 123 -6.59 5.39 -14.65
C ARG A 123 -6.62 3.95 -15.16
N TYR A 124 -5.55 3.20 -14.91
CA TYR A 124 -5.49 1.81 -15.36
C TYR A 124 -6.49 0.94 -14.61
N ALA A 125 -6.68 1.18 -13.31
CA ALA A 125 -7.69 0.48 -12.53
C ALA A 125 -9.09 0.73 -13.09
N ASP A 126 -9.40 1.95 -13.48
CA ASP A 126 -10.68 2.30 -14.07
C ASP A 126 -10.86 1.62 -15.43
N GLU A 127 -9.81 1.55 -16.23
CA GLU A 127 -9.84 0.85 -17.52
C GLU A 127 -10.14 -0.64 -17.30
N LEU A 128 -9.45 -1.28 -16.37
CA LEU A 128 -9.65 -2.70 -16.09
C LEU A 128 -11.06 -2.99 -15.57
N ARG A 129 -11.65 -2.05 -14.85
CA ARG A 129 -13.01 -2.24 -14.31
C ARG A 129 -14.06 -2.38 -15.41
N SER A 130 -13.81 -1.86 -16.59
CA SER A 130 -14.73 -1.94 -17.71
C SER A 130 -14.67 -3.25 -18.48
N ILE A 131 -13.76 -4.14 -18.17
CA ILE A 131 -13.56 -5.40 -18.87
C ILE A 131 -14.56 -6.45 -18.40
N THR A 132 -15.21 -7.10 -19.37
CA THR A 132 -16.10 -8.23 -19.10
C THR A 132 -15.81 -9.36 -20.10
N PHE A 133 -16.33 -10.53 -19.82
CA PHE A 133 -16.23 -11.67 -20.70
C PHE A 133 -17.63 -12.16 -21.06
N SER A 134 -17.81 -12.58 -22.31
CA SER A 134 -19.10 -13.11 -22.77
C SER A 134 -19.14 -14.64 -22.64
#